data_2a49d58c5b1d07978fae8e962b040fd3
#
_entry.id   2a49d58c5b1d07978fae8e962b040fd3
#
_cell.length_a   1.000
_cell.length_b   1.000
_cell.length_c   1.000
_cell.angle_alpha   90.00
_cell.angle_beta   90.00
_cell.angle_gamma   90.00
#
_symmetry.space_group_name_H-M   'P 1'
#
loop_
_entity.id
_entity.type
_entity.pdbx_description
1 polymer ?
#
loop_
_entity_poly.entity_id
_entity_poly.type
_entity_poly.pdbx_seq_one_letter_code
_entity_poly.pdbx_strand_id
1 'polypeptide(L)'
;MNPMNRLAWFSLLFAVLIAGGLYWISTPRHASVSTEPLVVYCAAGLKTPVEETARQYEQEYGVPIRLEYGGSGTLLSKMRVTDTADLYLAADDTYIQLARQQNLLAETVPLVRIRPVIAVLKGNPKRVLSI
;
A
#
# COMPACT_ATOMS: atom_id res chain seq x y z
N MET A 1 50.45 35.97 15.06
CA MET A 1 49.45 34.88 14.92
C MET A 1 50.04 33.90 13.89
N ASN A 2 50.49 32.72 14.35
CA ASN A 2 51.26 31.76 13.55
C ASN A 2 50.36 31.16 12.42
N PRO A 3 50.91 31.04 11.18
CA PRO A 3 50.19 30.50 10.04
C PRO A 3 49.68 29.04 10.27
N MET A 4 50.36 28.29 11.12
CA MET A 4 49.97 26.93 11.50
C MET A 4 48.62 26.86 12.22
N ASN A 5 48.23 27.87 13.01
CA ASN A 5 46.92 27.90 13.67
C ASN A 5 45.75 28.15 12.72
N ARG A 6 45.97 28.82 11.60
CA ARG A 6 44.92 29.13 10.60
C ARG A 6 44.49 27.86 9.85
N LEU A 7 45.44 26.98 9.48
CA LEU A 7 45.15 25.72 8.84
C LEU A 7 44.34 24.78 9.76
N ALA A 8 44.71 24.72 11.04
CA ALA A 8 43.99 23.90 12.03
C ALA A 8 42.54 24.38 12.24
N TRP A 9 42.29 25.69 12.20
CA TRP A 9 40.90 26.22 12.30
C TRP A 9 40.07 25.92 11.06
N PHE A 10 40.64 25.94 9.85
CA PHE A 10 39.92 25.59 8.63
C PHE A 10 39.57 24.11 8.57
N SER A 11 40.47 23.22 9.03
CA SER A 11 40.17 21.77 9.08
C SER A 11 39.08 21.44 10.10
N LEU A 12 39.05 22.14 11.23
CA LEU A 12 37.99 21.96 12.24
C LEU A 12 36.63 22.44 11.74
N LEU A 13 36.57 23.61 11.08
CA LEU A 13 35.34 24.11 10.45
C LEU A 13 34.81 23.16 9.37
N PHE A 14 35.70 22.60 8.54
CA PHE A 14 35.32 21.65 7.50
C PHE A 14 34.79 20.32 8.06
N ALA A 15 35.41 19.81 9.15
CA ALA A 15 34.95 18.63 9.85
C ALA A 15 33.54 18.82 10.48
N VAL A 16 33.27 20.00 11.05
CA VAL A 16 31.96 20.36 11.63
C VAL A 16 30.90 20.45 10.53
N LEU A 17 31.22 21.01 9.37
CA LEU A 17 30.30 21.09 8.23
C LEU A 17 29.96 19.71 7.65
N ILE A 18 30.94 18.80 7.56
CA ILE A 18 30.71 17.41 7.12
C ILE A 18 29.86 16.66 8.15
N ALA A 19 30.17 16.77 9.43
CA ALA A 19 29.42 16.12 10.51
C ALA A 19 27.98 16.64 10.56
N GLY A 20 27.77 17.96 10.41
CA GLY A 20 26.44 18.58 10.35
C GLY A 20 25.66 18.14 9.11
N GLY A 21 26.32 18.04 7.94
CA GLY A 21 25.71 17.53 6.71
C GLY A 21 25.30 16.08 6.82
N LEU A 22 26.14 15.22 7.36
CA LEU A 22 25.85 13.81 7.63
C LEU A 22 24.72 13.64 8.66
N TYR A 23 24.69 14.44 9.70
CA TYR A 23 23.61 14.45 10.67
C TYR A 23 22.26 14.81 10.05
N TRP A 24 22.24 15.80 9.13
CA TRP A 24 21.04 16.22 8.40
C TRP A 24 20.51 15.17 7.42
N ILE A 25 21.41 14.37 6.82
CA ILE A 25 21.04 13.27 5.92
C ILE A 25 20.56 12.06 6.73
N SER A 26 21.10 11.85 7.94
CA SER A 26 20.80 10.71 8.80
C SER A 26 19.55 10.90 9.66
N THR A 27 19.01 12.12 9.78
CA THR A 27 17.71 12.32 10.42
C THR A 27 16.63 11.77 9.51
N PRO A 28 15.90 10.71 9.95
CA PRO A 28 14.75 10.24 9.19
C PRO A 28 13.81 11.44 9.04
N ARG A 29 13.61 11.90 7.81
CA ARG A 29 12.52 12.80 7.51
C ARG A 29 11.25 12.00 7.83
N HIS A 30 10.69 12.22 9.01
CA HIS A 30 9.30 11.89 9.24
C HIS A 30 8.53 12.73 8.21
N ALA A 31 8.22 12.11 7.07
CA ALA A 31 7.18 12.63 6.21
C ALA A 31 6.02 12.90 7.15
N SER A 32 5.44 14.09 7.10
CA SER A 32 4.25 14.43 7.87
C SER A 32 3.25 13.31 7.61
N VAL A 33 3.08 12.44 8.61
CA VAL A 33 2.14 11.33 8.52
C VAL A 33 0.80 11.97 8.26
N SER A 34 0.22 11.69 7.10
CA SER A 34 -1.13 12.11 6.81
C SER A 34 -2.01 11.59 7.93
N THR A 35 -2.65 12.47 8.69
CA THR A 35 -3.58 12.09 9.75
C THR A 35 -4.87 11.52 9.17
N GLU A 36 -5.10 11.70 7.86
CA GLU A 36 -6.23 11.12 7.17
C GLU A 36 -5.97 9.65 6.83
N PRO A 37 -6.91 8.76 7.14
CA PRO A 37 -6.77 7.35 6.86
C PRO A 37 -6.83 7.08 5.35
N LEU A 38 -5.98 6.19 4.86
CA LEU A 38 -6.09 5.64 3.52
C LEU A 38 -7.32 4.73 3.43
N VAL A 39 -8.28 5.08 2.59
CA VAL A 39 -9.54 4.35 2.45
C VAL A 39 -9.43 3.29 1.36
N VAL A 40 -9.58 2.02 1.75
CA VAL A 40 -9.44 0.88 0.86
C VAL A 40 -10.76 0.15 0.71
N TYR A 41 -11.34 0.15 -0.48
CA TYR A 41 -12.49 -0.68 -0.83
C TYR A 41 -12.01 -2.05 -1.27
N CYS A 42 -12.33 -3.08 -0.49
CA CYS A 42 -11.79 -4.42 -0.67
C CYS A 42 -12.90 -5.46 -0.86
N ALA A 43 -12.82 -6.26 -1.91
CA ALA A 43 -13.70 -7.40 -2.09
C ALA A 43 -13.63 -8.34 -0.89
N ALA A 44 -14.79 -8.76 -0.36
CA ALA A 44 -14.89 -9.52 0.88
C ALA A 44 -14.08 -10.83 0.89
N GLY A 45 -13.89 -11.46 -0.29
CA GLY A 45 -13.06 -12.66 -0.43
C GLY A 45 -11.56 -12.45 -0.19
N LEU A 46 -11.10 -11.19 -0.18
CA LEU A 46 -9.71 -10.82 0.06
C LEU A 46 -9.46 -10.32 1.49
N LYS A 47 -10.47 -10.36 2.35
CA LYS A 47 -10.46 -9.76 3.69
C LYS A 47 -9.20 -10.15 4.50
N THR A 48 -9.00 -11.44 4.74
CA THR A 48 -7.95 -11.92 5.65
C THR A 48 -6.53 -11.47 5.24
N PRO A 49 -6.06 -11.68 3.99
CA PRO A 49 -4.72 -11.23 3.60
C PRO A 49 -4.60 -9.70 3.59
N VAL A 50 -5.67 -8.99 3.26
CA VAL A 50 -5.63 -7.51 3.20
C VAL A 50 -5.59 -6.90 4.60
N GLU A 51 -6.32 -7.45 5.58
CA GLU A 51 -6.23 -7.00 6.98
C GLU A 51 -4.82 -7.16 7.55
N GLU A 52 -4.17 -8.29 7.25
CA GLU A 52 -2.80 -8.53 7.71
C GLU A 52 -1.82 -7.52 7.07
N THR A 53 -1.93 -7.33 5.76
CA THR A 53 -1.08 -6.37 5.04
C THR A 53 -1.31 -4.93 5.52
N ALA A 54 -2.56 -4.52 5.72
CA ALA A 54 -2.91 -3.20 6.21
C ALA A 54 -2.30 -2.93 7.59
N ARG A 55 -2.41 -3.90 8.51
CA ARG A 55 -1.81 -3.79 9.84
C ARG A 55 -0.29 -3.64 9.79
N GLN A 56 0.39 -4.40 8.94
CA GLN A 56 1.84 -4.29 8.76
C GLN A 56 2.22 -2.92 8.19
N TYR A 57 1.48 -2.43 7.21
CA TYR A 57 1.69 -1.13 6.61
C TYR A 57 1.50 0.01 7.63
N GLU A 58 0.43 -0.04 8.44
CA GLU A 58 0.20 0.92 9.52
C GLU A 58 1.36 0.94 10.53
N GLN A 59 1.88 -0.24 10.89
CA GLN A 59 3.01 -0.35 11.82
C GLN A 59 4.32 0.19 11.23
N GLU A 60 4.56 -0.05 9.96
CA GLU A 60 5.81 0.33 9.29
C GLU A 60 5.82 1.83 8.91
N TYR A 61 4.70 2.34 8.38
CA TYR A 61 4.63 3.68 7.81
C TYR A 61 3.85 4.68 8.66
N GLY A 62 3.14 4.23 9.69
CA GLY A 62 2.34 5.09 10.57
C GLY A 62 1.12 5.71 9.89
N VAL A 63 0.71 5.22 8.73
CA VAL A 63 -0.46 5.70 7.98
C VAL A 63 -1.67 4.86 8.36
N PRO A 64 -2.74 5.44 8.96
CA PRO A 64 -3.95 4.69 9.28
C PRO A 64 -4.64 4.18 8.02
N ILE A 65 -5.15 2.93 8.05
CA ILE A 65 -5.88 2.34 6.93
C ILE A 65 -7.32 2.03 7.34
N ARG A 66 -8.28 2.55 6.58
CA ARG A 66 -9.70 2.24 6.74
C ARG A 66 -10.13 1.26 5.67
N LEU A 67 -10.38 0.01 6.08
CA LEU A 67 -10.83 -1.06 5.19
C LEU A 67 -12.36 -1.11 5.16
N GLU A 68 -12.93 -1.05 3.97
CA GLU A 68 -14.36 -1.27 3.73
C GLU A 68 -14.56 -2.50 2.84
N TYR A 69 -15.35 -3.46 3.32
CA TYR A 69 -15.56 -4.74 2.66
C TYR A 69 -16.93 -4.86 2.01
N GLY A 70 -16.96 -5.48 0.82
CA GLY A 70 -18.21 -5.72 0.10
C GLY A 70 -18.03 -6.59 -1.13
N GLY A 71 -19.09 -6.82 -1.87
CA GLY A 71 -19.00 -7.36 -3.22
C GLY A 71 -18.33 -6.34 -4.15
N SER A 72 -17.50 -6.79 -5.10
CA SER A 72 -16.80 -5.88 -6.02
C SER A 72 -17.75 -4.92 -6.73
N GLY A 73 -18.90 -5.41 -7.24
CA GLY A 73 -19.89 -4.56 -7.90
C GLY A 73 -20.54 -3.53 -6.98
N THR A 74 -20.79 -3.88 -5.70
CA THR A 74 -21.34 -2.96 -4.70
C THR A 74 -20.36 -1.83 -4.40
N LEU A 75 -19.09 -2.16 -4.21
CA LEU A 75 -18.02 -1.20 -3.95
C LEU A 75 -17.80 -0.29 -5.16
N LEU A 76 -17.82 -0.85 -6.38
CA LEU A 76 -17.76 -0.07 -7.61
C LEU A 76 -18.93 0.91 -7.72
N SER A 77 -20.15 0.48 -7.38
CA SER A 77 -21.31 1.36 -7.37
C SER A 77 -21.19 2.47 -6.34
N LYS A 78 -20.57 2.19 -5.19
CA LYS A 78 -20.29 3.20 -4.17
C LYS A 78 -19.27 4.23 -4.68
N MET A 79 -18.19 3.80 -5.35
CA MET A 79 -17.20 4.70 -5.95
C MET A 79 -17.79 5.71 -6.94
N ARG A 80 -18.91 5.37 -7.60
CA ARG A 80 -19.59 6.29 -8.55
C ARG A 80 -20.26 7.47 -7.87
N VAL A 81 -20.63 7.32 -6.61
CA VAL A 81 -21.42 8.33 -5.86
C VAL A 81 -20.64 8.98 -4.72
N THR A 82 -19.50 8.39 -4.37
CA THR A 82 -18.62 8.91 -3.29
C THR A 82 -17.19 8.95 -3.80
N ASP A 83 -16.55 10.08 -3.66
CA ASP A 83 -15.12 10.25 -3.99
C ASP A 83 -14.27 10.01 -2.73
N THR A 84 -14.47 8.86 -2.07
CA THR A 84 -13.87 8.59 -0.77
C THR A 84 -12.86 7.45 -0.76
N ALA A 85 -12.77 6.65 -1.84
CA ALA A 85 -11.85 5.53 -1.90
C ALA A 85 -10.53 5.93 -2.56
N ASP A 86 -9.42 5.68 -1.86
CA ASP A 86 -8.07 5.84 -2.39
C ASP A 86 -7.63 4.61 -3.17
N LEU A 87 -8.04 3.42 -2.71
CA LEU A 87 -7.72 2.14 -3.35
C LEU A 87 -8.98 1.28 -3.52
N TYR A 88 -9.02 0.56 -4.64
CA TYR A 88 -10.07 -0.41 -4.92
C TYR A 88 -9.48 -1.78 -5.28
N LEU A 89 -9.74 -2.79 -4.45
CA LEU A 89 -9.33 -4.17 -4.64
C LEU A 89 -10.52 -5.01 -5.06
N ALA A 90 -10.67 -5.25 -6.34
CA ALA A 90 -11.70 -6.15 -6.89
C ALA A 90 -11.27 -7.61 -6.79
N ALA A 91 -12.22 -8.53 -6.67
CA ALA A 91 -11.97 -9.97 -6.66
C ALA A 91 -11.60 -10.53 -8.04
N ASP A 92 -11.98 -9.84 -9.11
CA ASP A 92 -11.67 -10.23 -10.48
C ASP A 92 -11.50 -9.01 -11.40
N ASP A 93 -10.91 -9.26 -12.56
CA ASP A 93 -10.55 -8.22 -13.53
C ASP A 93 -11.76 -7.56 -14.20
N THR A 94 -12.92 -8.21 -14.24
CA THR A 94 -14.12 -7.68 -14.88
C THR A 94 -14.53 -6.34 -14.27
N TYR A 95 -14.50 -6.25 -12.94
CA TYR A 95 -14.84 -5.01 -12.23
C TYR A 95 -13.78 -3.92 -12.40
N ILE A 96 -12.53 -4.28 -12.59
CA ILE A 96 -11.46 -3.32 -12.92
C ILE A 96 -11.68 -2.74 -14.32
N GLN A 97 -12.04 -3.58 -15.30
CA GLN A 97 -12.37 -3.12 -16.66
C GLN A 97 -13.60 -2.19 -16.67
N LEU A 98 -14.64 -2.54 -15.91
CA LEU A 98 -15.82 -1.68 -15.76
C LEU A 98 -15.48 -0.32 -15.11
N ALA A 99 -14.62 -0.32 -14.09
CA ALA A 99 -14.18 0.91 -13.45
C ALA A 99 -13.36 1.79 -14.41
N ARG A 100 -12.50 1.18 -15.24
CA ARG A 100 -11.75 1.89 -16.30
C ARG A 100 -12.67 2.53 -17.33
N GLN A 101 -13.66 1.79 -17.83
CA GLN A 101 -14.63 2.31 -18.80
C GLN A 101 -15.40 3.54 -18.28
N GLN A 102 -15.48 3.66 -16.96
CA GLN A 102 -16.17 4.76 -16.29
C GLN A 102 -15.20 5.87 -15.82
N ASN A 103 -13.92 5.78 -16.18
CA ASN A 103 -12.86 6.72 -15.77
C ASN A 103 -12.74 6.91 -14.25
N LEU A 104 -12.99 5.86 -13.48
CA LEU A 104 -12.90 5.87 -12.01
C LEU A 104 -11.51 5.51 -11.49
N LEU A 105 -10.58 5.08 -12.35
CA LEU A 105 -9.24 4.61 -11.96
C LEU A 105 -8.18 5.47 -12.62
N ALA A 106 -7.21 5.94 -11.83
CA ALA A 106 -6.01 6.59 -12.33
C ALA A 106 -4.98 5.56 -12.81
N GLU A 107 -4.77 4.50 -12.03
CA GLU A 107 -3.78 3.45 -12.30
C GLU A 107 -4.34 2.09 -11.90
N THR A 108 -3.77 1.02 -12.47
CA THR A 108 -4.12 -0.36 -12.11
C THR A 108 -2.87 -1.21 -11.98
N VAL A 109 -2.71 -1.84 -10.81
CA VAL A 109 -1.61 -2.73 -10.50
C VAL A 109 -2.15 -4.15 -10.32
N PRO A 110 -1.74 -5.14 -11.14
CA PRO A 110 -2.11 -6.54 -10.92
C PRO A 110 -1.37 -7.09 -9.70
N LEU A 111 -2.10 -7.59 -8.70
CA LEU A 111 -1.52 -8.09 -7.46
C LEU A 111 -1.37 -9.61 -7.43
N VAL A 112 -2.43 -10.35 -7.83
CA VAL A 112 -2.51 -11.80 -7.64
C VAL A 112 -3.43 -12.45 -8.68
N ARG A 113 -3.20 -13.74 -8.94
CA ARG A 113 -4.10 -14.57 -9.71
C ARG A 113 -4.75 -15.62 -8.82
N ILE A 114 -6.08 -15.69 -8.84
CA ILE A 114 -6.87 -16.69 -8.12
C ILE A 114 -7.25 -17.80 -9.11
N ARG A 115 -7.01 -19.05 -8.73
CA ARG A 115 -7.48 -20.22 -9.49
C ARG A 115 -8.64 -20.86 -8.73
N PRO A 116 -9.84 -20.93 -9.30
CA PRO A 116 -10.90 -21.73 -8.71
C PRO A 116 -10.51 -23.23 -8.78
N VAL A 117 -10.80 -23.93 -7.72
CA VAL A 117 -10.56 -25.37 -7.62
C VAL A 117 -11.80 -26.07 -7.09
N ILE A 118 -11.99 -27.32 -7.49
CA ILE A 118 -13.06 -28.17 -6.94
C ILE A 118 -12.42 -29.02 -5.83
N ALA A 119 -12.90 -28.82 -4.60
CA ALA A 119 -12.51 -29.67 -3.49
C ALA A 119 -13.51 -30.84 -3.38
N VAL A 120 -12.98 -32.05 -3.29
CA VAL A 120 -13.78 -33.27 -3.12
C VAL A 120 -13.31 -34.04 -1.88
N LEU A 121 -14.17 -34.88 -1.32
CA LEU A 121 -13.80 -35.80 -0.25
C LEU A 121 -12.69 -36.75 -0.72
N LYS A 122 -11.86 -37.23 0.22
CA LYS A 122 -10.79 -38.19 -0.07
C LYS A 122 -11.34 -39.40 -0.84
N GLY A 123 -10.70 -39.75 -1.97
CA GLY A 123 -11.14 -40.82 -2.84
C GLY A 123 -12.20 -40.44 -3.87
N ASN A 124 -12.69 -39.18 -3.85
CA ASN A 124 -13.69 -38.68 -4.79
C ASN A 124 -14.90 -39.61 -4.97
N PRO A 125 -15.65 -39.97 -3.90
CA PRO A 125 -16.68 -41.02 -3.97
C PRO A 125 -17.82 -40.68 -4.95
N LYS A 126 -18.00 -39.41 -5.30
CA LYS A 126 -19.02 -38.95 -6.26
C LYS A 126 -18.47 -38.83 -7.69
N ARG A 127 -17.19 -39.15 -7.93
CA ARG A 127 -16.51 -39.07 -9.22
C ARG A 127 -16.68 -37.73 -9.92
N VAL A 128 -16.55 -36.65 -9.19
CA VAL A 128 -16.57 -35.28 -9.73
C VAL A 128 -15.27 -35.03 -10.50
N LEU A 129 -15.35 -34.84 -11.82
CA LEU A 129 -14.18 -34.68 -12.69
C LEU A 129 -14.02 -33.25 -13.20
N SER A 130 -15.11 -32.53 -13.45
CA SER A 130 -15.13 -31.14 -13.94
C SER A 130 -16.48 -30.50 -13.66
N ILE A 131 -16.55 -29.19 -13.84
CA ILE A 131 -17.79 -28.43 -13.99
C ILE A 131 -18.02 -28.18 -15.46
#